data_6a276a1cf63aa1d989acf7f4865cff58
#
_entry.id   6a276a1cf63aa1d989acf7f4865cff58
#
_cell.length_a   1.000
_cell.length_b   1.000
_cell.length_c   1.000
_cell.angle_alpha   90.00
_cell.angle_beta   90.00
_cell.angle_gamma   90.00
#
_symmetry.space_group_name_H-M   'P 1'
#
loop_
_entity.id
_entity.type
_entity.pdbx_description
1 polymer ?
#
loop_
_entity_poly.entity_id
_entity_poly.type
_entity_poly.pdbx_seq_one_letter_code
_entity_poly.pdbx_strand_id
1 'polypeptide(L)'
;MKKSILICLGAMLLAACATTNQVALESKASQVTTRNYQTRSFDTTDKINVMNNIVATMQDLGFVIEKADKEIGTISGFSFTNQTTMTVSVRPKGNSILVRANASKGTRAITDPQAYQNFFNALSQSLFLTANEVL
;
A
#
# COMPACT_ATOMS: atom_id res chain seq x y z
N MET A 1 9.89 -54.98 -24.25
CA MET A 1 10.62 -53.69 -24.24
C MET A 1 9.73 -52.49 -24.58
N LYS A 2 8.78 -52.59 -25.48
CA LYS A 2 7.91 -51.43 -25.83
C LYS A 2 6.90 -51.02 -24.73
N LYS A 3 6.50 -51.95 -23.85
CA LYS A 3 5.55 -51.66 -22.75
C LYS A 3 6.18 -50.95 -21.56
N SER A 4 7.49 -51.09 -21.35
CA SER A 4 8.22 -50.42 -20.24
C SER A 4 8.51 -48.95 -20.51
N ILE A 5 8.64 -48.54 -21.77
CA ILE A 5 8.86 -47.16 -22.19
C ILE A 5 7.60 -46.31 -22.02
N LEU A 6 6.42 -46.90 -22.20
CA LEU A 6 5.12 -46.18 -22.03
C LEU A 6 4.83 -45.86 -20.56
N ILE A 7 5.29 -46.70 -19.63
CA ILE A 7 5.09 -46.49 -18.18
C ILE A 7 5.99 -45.35 -17.65
N CYS A 8 7.21 -45.21 -18.19
CA CYS A 8 8.11 -44.11 -17.82
C CYS A 8 7.62 -42.73 -18.34
N LEU A 9 6.93 -42.70 -19.48
CA LEU A 9 6.38 -41.43 -20.01
C LEU A 9 5.17 -40.92 -19.22
N GLY A 10 4.41 -41.82 -18.62
CA GLY A 10 3.24 -41.47 -17.78
C GLY A 10 3.59 -40.94 -16.40
N ALA A 11 4.77 -41.29 -15.86
CA ALA A 11 5.22 -40.84 -14.52
C ALA A 11 5.81 -39.45 -14.52
N MET A 12 6.23 -38.91 -15.68
CA MET A 12 6.84 -37.56 -15.77
C MET A 12 5.82 -36.43 -15.83
N LEU A 13 4.54 -36.72 -16.07
CA LEU A 13 3.48 -35.70 -16.19
C LEU A 13 2.84 -35.30 -14.84
N LEU A 14 3.12 -36.02 -13.75
CA LEU A 14 2.53 -35.73 -12.42
C LEU A 14 3.35 -34.79 -11.57
N ALA A 15 4.59 -34.45 -11.95
CA ALA A 15 5.47 -33.57 -11.16
C ALA A 15 5.23 -32.07 -11.40
N ALA A 16 4.42 -31.68 -12.40
CA ALA A 16 4.23 -30.28 -12.78
C ALA A 16 3.19 -29.52 -11.95
N CYS A 17 2.34 -30.21 -11.18
CA CYS A 17 1.25 -29.56 -10.42
C CYS A 17 1.63 -29.08 -9.01
N ALA A 18 2.78 -29.48 -8.46
CA ALA A 18 3.15 -29.14 -7.08
C ALA A 18 3.75 -27.73 -6.92
N THR A 19 4.30 -27.16 -8.01
CA THR A 19 5.03 -25.87 -7.94
C THR A 19 4.10 -24.65 -7.98
N THR A 20 2.91 -24.77 -8.54
CA THR A 20 1.99 -23.63 -8.74
C THR A 20 1.32 -23.19 -7.44
N ASN A 21 1.09 -24.10 -6.49
CA ASN A 21 0.41 -23.78 -5.24
C ASN A 21 1.31 -23.06 -4.22
N GLN A 22 2.61 -23.34 -4.19
CA GLN A 22 3.54 -22.65 -3.30
C GLN A 22 3.74 -21.19 -3.72
N VAL A 23 3.92 -20.91 -5.00
CA VAL A 23 4.07 -19.54 -5.53
C VAL A 23 2.82 -18.69 -5.24
N ALA A 24 1.63 -19.28 -5.37
CA ALA A 24 0.38 -18.58 -5.07
C ALA A 24 0.20 -18.28 -3.57
N LEU A 25 0.64 -19.17 -2.69
CA LEU A 25 0.60 -18.96 -1.23
C LEU A 25 1.64 -17.95 -0.77
N GLU A 26 2.85 -17.97 -1.31
CA GLU A 26 3.90 -16.99 -1.03
C GLU A 26 3.50 -15.59 -1.51
N SER A 27 2.90 -15.47 -2.68
CA SER A 27 2.41 -14.17 -3.19
C SER A 27 1.29 -13.60 -2.32
N LYS A 28 0.38 -14.42 -1.79
CA LYS A 28 -0.67 -13.98 -0.86
C LYS A 28 -0.10 -13.55 0.49
N ALA A 29 0.84 -14.28 1.06
CA ALA A 29 1.52 -13.93 2.30
C ALA A 29 2.31 -12.62 2.13
N SER A 30 3.02 -12.43 1.03
CA SER A 30 3.71 -11.19 0.69
C SER A 30 2.76 -10.01 0.56
N GLN A 31 1.59 -10.17 -0.05
CA GLN A 31 0.58 -9.13 -0.16
C GLN A 31 -0.02 -8.73 1.19
N VAL A 32 -0.26 -9.67 2.10
CA VAL A 32 -0.75 -9.38 3.46
C VAL A 32 0.29 -8.59 4.23
N THR A 33 1.57 -8.98 4.18
CA THR A 33 2.67 -8.25 4.81
C THR A 33 2.79 -6.83 4.24
N THR A 34 2.70 -6.66 2.93
CA THR A 34 2.71 -5.35 2.27
C THR A 34 1.58 -4.45 2.77
N ARG A 35 0.37 -4.97 2.92
CA ARG A 35 -0.76 -4.20 3.44
C ARG A 35 -0.55 -3.72 4.87
N ASN A 36 0.15 -4.48 5.70
CA ASN A 36 0.40 -4.11 7.10
C ASN A 36 1.22 -2.83 7.22
N TYR A 37 2.31 -2.66 6.46
CA TYR A 37 3.09 -1.43 6.51
C TYR A 37 2.53 -0.31 5.64
N GLN A 38 1.64 -0.60 4.70
CA GLN A 38 0.90 0.39 3.93
C GLN A 38 -0.28 1.01 4.69
N THR A 39 -0.61 0.52 5.88
CA THR A 39 -1.79 0.94 6.63
C THR A 39 -1.40 1.36 8.04
N ARG A 40 -1.95 2.50 8.50
CA ARG A 40 -1.80 2.98 9.89
C ARG A 40 -3.12 3.52 10.43
N SER A 41 -3.39 3.27 11.70
CA SER A 41 -4.53 3.82 12.44
C SER A 41 -4.09 5.06 13.21
N PHE A 42 -4.94 6.09 13.22
CA PHE A 42 -4.77 7.32 14.00
C PHE A 42 -5.94 7.50 14.96
N ASP A 43 -5.66 7.85 16.21
CA ASP A 43 -6.64 8.02 17.28
C ASP A 43 -7.34 9.38 17.17
N THR A 44 -8.12 9.55 16.14
CA THR A 44 -8.94 10.73 15.87
C THR A 44 -10.18 10.34 15.08
N THR A 45 -11.24 11.12 15.19
CA THR A 45 -12.46 10.98 14.39
C THR A 45 -12.59 12.06 13.32
N ASP A 46 -11.67 13.03 13.30
CA ASP A 46 -11.68 14.14 12.35
C ASP A 46 -11.05 13.76 11.01
N LYS A 47 -11.87 13.17 10.14
CA LYS A 47 -11.49 12.75 8.79
C LYS A 47 -10.96 13.92 7.95
N ILE A 48 -11.58 15.08 8.04
CA ILE A 48 -11.22 16.24 7.21
C ILE A 48 -9.85 16.77 7.61
N ASN A 49 -9.57 16.87 8.91
CA ASN A 49 -8.25 17.26 9.41
C ASN A 49 -7.16 16.26 8.97
N VAL A 50 -7.43 14.96 9.08
CA VAL A 50 -6.50 13.93 8.59
C VAL A 50 -6.23 14.08 7.10
N MET A 51 -7.26 14.28 6.28
CA MET A 51 -7.10 14.46 4.84
C MET A 51 -6.32 15.73 4.47
N ASN A 52 -6.56 16.83 5.15
CA ASN A 52 -5.80 18.07 4.93
C ASN A 52 -4.32 17.88 5.28
N ASN A 53 -4.01 17.17 6.37
CA ASN A 53 -2.63 16.85 6.74
C ASN A 53 -1.98 15.86 5.77
N ILE A 54 -2.72 14.93 5.18
CA ILE A 54 -2.21 14.05 4.11
C ILE A 54 -1.82 14.87 2.89
N VAL A 55 -2.67 15.81 2.46
CA VAL A 55 -2.36 16.72 1.34
C VAL A 55 -1.07 17.50 1.62
N ALA A 56 -0.96 18.12 2.77
CA ALA A 56 0.24 18.87 3.18
C ALA A 56 1.49 17.97 3.20
N THR A 57 1.39 16.79 3.81
CA THR A 57 2.48 15.81 3.88
C THR A 57 2.93 15.35 2.49
N MET A 58 2.00 15.04 1.60
CA MET A 58 2.33 14.66 0.23
C MET A 58 3.03 15.79 -0.52
N GLN A 59 2.57 17.04 -0.36
CA GLN A 59 3.22 18.21 -0.97
C GLN A 59 4.64 18.42 -0.41
N ASP A 60 4.84 18.28 0.89
CA ASP A 60 6.17 18.36 1.52
C ASP A 60 7.12 17.28 1.02
N LEU A 61 6.60 16.11 0.67
CA LEU A 61 7.36 15.00 0.07
C LEU A 61 7.56 15.13 -1.45
N GLY A 62 7.12 16.24 -2.05
CA GLY A 62 7.32 16.54 -3.46
C GLY A 62 6.26 15.97 -4.41
N PHE A 63 5.07 15.63 -3.89
CA PHE A 63 3.94 15.23 -4.72
C PHE A 63 3.10 16.44 -5.14
N VAL A 64 2.73 16.48 -6.40
CA VAL A 64 1.67 17.37 -6.90
C VAL A 64 0.35 16.65 -6.74
N ILE A 65 -0.60 17.26 -6.03
CA ILE A 65 -1.92 16.66 -5.82
C ILE A 65 -2.73 16.76 -7.10
N GLU A 66 -3.15 15.61 -7.61
CA GLU A 66 -3.98 15.50 -8.81
C GLU A 66 -5.46 15.46 -8.48
N LYS A 67 -5.81 14.77 -7.38
CA LYS A 67 -7.19 14.62 -6.91
C LYS A 67 -7.25 14.48 -5.40
N ALA A 68 -8.21 15.15 -4.78
CA ALA A 68 -8.58 14.97 -3.37
C ALA A 68 -10.10 14.94 -3.26
N ASP A 69 -10.65 13.80 -2.92
CA ASP A 69 -12.08 13.56 -2.78
C ASP A 69 -12.42 13.31 -1.30
N LYS A 70 -13.02 14.31 -0.66
CA LYS A 70 -13.35 14.28 0.77
C LYS A 70 -14.50 13.35 1.12
N GLU A 71 -15.42 13.13 0.18
CA GLU A 71 -16.58 12.26 0.38
C GLU A 71 -16.13 10.80 0.38
N ILE A 72 -15.43 10.39 -0.68
CA ILE A 72 -14.89 9.04 -0.81
C ILE A 72 -13.73 8.80 0.17
N GLY A 73 -12.98 9.84 0.51
CA GLY A 73 -11.81 9.76 1.37
C GLY A 73 -10.57 9.27 0.61
N THR A 74 -10.33 9.79 -0.59
CA THR A 74 -9.16 9.44 -1.40
C THR A 74 -8.40 10.66 -1.84
N ILE A 75 -7.08 10.54 -1.85
CA ILE A 75 -6.14 11.57 -2.31
C ILE A 75 -5.15 10.89 -3.24
N SER A 76 -4.91 11.45 -4.41
CA SER A 76 -3.87 11.00 -5.32
C SER A 76 -2.95 12.13 -5.74
N GLY A 77 -1.70 11.81 -5.95
CA GLY A 77 -0.69 12.76 -6.39
C GLY A 77 0.45 12.07 -7.12
N PHE A 78 1.18 12.87 -7.87
CA PHE A 78 2.31 12.45 -8.68
C PHE A 78 3.58 13.22 -8.31
N SER A 79 4.69 12.53 -8.14
CA SER A 79 6.01 13.12 -7.96
C SER A 79 6.81 13.04 -9.27
N PHE A 80 7.07 14.19 -9.87
CA PHE A 80 7.85 14.29 -11.13
C PHE A 80 9.32 13.91 -10.92
N THR A 81 9.88 14.22 -9.75
CA THR A 81 11.28 13.91 -9.41
C THR A 81 11.52 12.40 -9.36
N ASN A 82 10.61 11.66 -8.74
CA ASN A 82 10.74 10.22 -8.54
C ASN A 82 9.90 9.41 -9.53
N GLN A 83 9.09 10.07 -10.36
CA GLN A 83 8.12 9.44 -11.28
C GLN A 83 7.20 8.43 -10.54
N THR A 84 6.74 8.83 -9.37
CA THR A 84 5.94 7.99 -8.47
C THR A 84 4.53 8.55 -8.35
N THR A 85 3.54 7.70 -8.53
CA THR A 85 2.14 7.97 -8.17
C THR A 85 1.88 7.44 -6.77
N MET A 86 1.26 8.23 -5.91
CA MET A 86 0.78 7.79 -4.60
C MET A 86 -0.72 8.03 -4.49
N THR A 87 -1.43 7.02 -3.98
CA THR A 87 -2.84 7.13 -3.64
C THR A 87 -3.03 6.77 -2.18
N VAL A 88 -3.71 7.64 -1.44
CA VAL A 88 -4.00 7.48 -0.02
C VAL A 88 -5.50 7.40 0.17
N SER A 89 -5.97 6.39 0.90
CA SER A 89 -7.36 6.24 1.30
C SER A 89 -7.51 6.43 2.80
N VAL A 90 -8.59 7.13 3.19
CA VAL A 90 -8.90 7.51 4.57
C VAL A 90 -10.28 6.98 4.91
N ARG A 91 -10.37 6.12 5.93
CA ARG A 91 -11.63 5.48 6.35
C ARG A 91 -11.83 5.57 7.85
N PRO A 92 -13.00 6.04 8.31
CA PRO A 92 -13.37 5.93 9.72
C PRO A 92 -13.47 4.46 10.15
N LYS A 93 -12.96 4.15 11.35
CA LYS A 93 -13.03 2.83 11.98
C LYS A 93 -13.25 3.00 13.48
N GLY A 94 -14.50 2.97 13.94
CA GLY A 94 -14.82 3.24 15.35
C GLY A 94 -14.39 4.65 15.77
N ASN A 95 -13.59 4.76 16.82
CA ASN A 95 -13.03 6.02 17.32
C ASN A 95 -11.69 6.39 16.69
N SER A 96 -11.29 5.72 15.61
CA SER A 96 -10.05 5.95 14.90
C SER A 96 -10.26 6.14 13.41
N ILE A 97 -9.24 6.62 12.73
CA ILE A 97 -9.20 6.73 11.28
C ILE A 97 -8.08 5.83 10.76
N LEU A 98 -8.44 4.98 9.80
CA LEU A 98 -7.52 4.12 9.09
C LEU A 98 -7.04 4.83 7.84
N VAL A 99 -5.73 4.99 7.71
CA VAL A 99 -5.07 5.57 6.53
C VAL A 99 -4.27 4.48 5.83
N ARG A 100 -4.52 4.31 4.55
CA ARG A 100 -3.78 3.37 3.70
C ARG A 100 -3.15 4.10 2.52
N ALA A 101 -1.84 3.93 2.35
CA ALA A 101 -1.07 4.49 1.25
C ALA A 101 -0.65 3.38 0.27
N ASN A 102 -0.79 3.66 -1.02
CA ASN A 102 -0.25 2.82 -2.10
C ASN A 102 0.57 3.70 -3.04
N ALA A 103 1.75 3.26 -3.39
CA ALA A 103 2.61 3.96 -4.32
C ALA A 103 3.07 3.03 -5.45
N SER A 104 3.26 3.60 -6.63
CA SER A 104 3.77 2.89 -7.80
C SER A 104 4.69 3.79 -8.63
N LYS A 105 5.64 3.17 -9.30
CA LYS A 105 6.48 3.81 -10.32
C LYS A 105 6.14 3.21 -11.67
N GLY A 106 5.41 3.98 -12.49
CA GLY A 106 4.75 3.42 -13.67
C GLY A 106 3.78 2.30 -13.28
N THR A 107 3.94 1.12 -13.85
CA THR A 107 3.10 -0.05 -13.56
C THR A 107 3.62 -0.91 -12.40
N ARG A 108 4.77 -0.57 -11.82
CA ARG A 108 5.40 -1.36 -10.76
C ARG A 108 5.04 -0.79 -9.38
N ALA A 109 4.41 -1.61 -8.55
CA ALA A 109 4.12 -1.25 -7.17
C ALA A 109 5.41 -1.06 -6.35
N ILE A 110 5.44 -0.02 -5.51
CA ILE A 110 6.50 0.18 -4.51
C ILE A 110 6.15 -0.67 -3.29
N THR A 111 7.03 -1.59 -2.95
CA THR A 111 6.87 -2.53 -1.83
C THR A 111 7.91 -2.34 -0.73
N ASP A 112 8.74 -1.31 -0.82
CA ASP A 112 9.72 -0.98 0.22
C ASP A 112 9.01 -0.46 1.47
N PRO A 113 9.11 -1.15 2.62
CA PRO A 113 8.50 -0.71 3.87
C PRO A 113 8.98 0.66 4.33
N GLN A 114 10.24 1.00 4.07
CA GLN A 114 10.84 2.27 4.49
C GLN A 114 10.18 3.48 3.82
N ALA A 115 9.79 3.36 2.56
CA ALA A 115 9.09 4.42 1.85
C ALA A 115 7.76 4.78 2.53
N TYR A 116 6.98 3.77 2.92
CA TYR A 116 5.72 3.96 3.64
C TYR A 116 5.92 4.45 5.07
N GLN A 117 6.94 3.96 5.75
CA GLN A 117 7.29 4.41 7.10
C GLN A 117 7.66 5.90 7.11
N ASN A 118 8.42 6.36 6.14
CA ASN A 118 8.77 7.77 5.99
C ASN A 118 7.52 8.63 5.79
N PHE A 119 6.60 8.21 4.94
CA PHE A 119 5.31 8.89 4.74
C PHE A 119 4.50 8.97 6.03
N PHE A 120 4.30 7.85 6.73
CA PHE A 120 3.50 7.81 7.96
C PHE A 120 4.15 8.55 9.12
N ASN A 121 5.47 8.59 9.20
CA ASN A 121 6.18 9.38 10.21
C ASN A 121 5.97 10.89 9.96
N ALA A 122 6.09 11.33 8.72
CA ALA A 122 5.83 12.71 8.33
C ALA A 122 4.36 13.10 8.58
N LEU A 123 3.41 12.22 8.25
CA LEU A 123 1.99 12.45 8.53
C LEU A 123 1.70 12.53 10.03
N SER A 124 2.26 11.64 10.83
CA SER A 124 2.11 11.66 12.30
C SER A 124 2.63 12.96 12.90
N GLN A 125 3.76 13.45 12.43
CA GLN A 125 4.33 14.71 12.84
C GLN A 125 3.44 15.91 12.44
N SER A 126 2.91 15.92 11.23
CA SER A 126 2.01 16.95 10.75
C SER A 126 0.71 17.01 11.58
N LEU A 127 0.11 15.86 11.88
CA LEU A 127 -1.08 15.76 12.73
C LEU A 127 -0.81 16.23 14.17
N PHE A 128 0.34 15.91 14.73
CA PHE A 128 0.75 16.36 16.06
C PHE A 128 0.91 17.88 16.12
N LEU A 129 1.57 18.48 15.14
CA LEU A 129 1.76 19.93 15.06
C LEU A 129 0.43 20.67 14.93
N THR A 130 -0.45 20.21 14.05
CA THR A 130 -1.78 20.80 13.86
C THR A 130 -2.62 20.73 15.13
N ALA A 131 -2.56 19.64 15.89
CA ALA A 131 -3.28 19.50 17.15
C ALA A 131 -2.76 20.47 18.22
N ASN A 132 -1.47 20.85 18.18
CA ASN A 132 -0.88 21.79 19.13
C ASN A 132 -1.04 23.27 18.73
N GLU A 133 -1.27 23.57 17.46
CA GLU A 133 -1.53 24.94 16.99
C GLU A 133 -2.92 25.45 17.37
N VAL A 134 -3.85 24.57 17.67
CA VAL A 134 -5.22 24.91 18.07
C VAL A 134 -5.33 25.33 19.55
N LEU A 135 -4.26 25.15 20.28
CA LEU A 135 -4.14 25.55 21.70
C LEU A 135 -3.59 26.98 21.86
#